data_e9adc97a5f14e14df7a13b5a17278b29
#
_entry.id   e9adc97a5f14e14df7a13b5a17278b29
#
_cell.length_a   1.000
_cell.length_b   1.000
_cell.length_c   1.000
_cell.angle_alpha   90.00
_cell.angle_beta   90.00
_cell.angle_gamma   90.00
#
_symmetry.space_group_name_H-M   'P 1'
#
loop_
_entity.id
_entity.type
_entity.pdbx_description
1 polymer ?
#
loop_
_entity_poly.entity_id
_entity_poly.type
_entity_poly.pdbx_seq_one_letter_code
_entity_poly.pdbx_strand_id
1 'polypeptide(L)'
;MKLIGIDIGKNKHFFCVMDQQTGEIISQPVSFSNDKEGFDFLVQKIKSYPKDSILIGMEDTGHYHFALLKYLLDLQYTVALINPKTTDFNRKMQGGITKNDKLDTINICDVLDTPERKKQYRITKVNSFDLYEQKQLTRHHHNLKEEENVYKNRLQKCIDIVFPEFNKLFNSKYGIVYMNILKMFGSAENIANTDIRTIRKCFEIEGRGNRISLTPERLK
;
A
#
# COMPACT_ATOMS: atom_id res chain seq x y z
N MET A 1 -29.95 7.01 9.43
CA MET A 1 -28.73 6.24 9.71
C MET A 1 -27.76 7.15 10.46
N LYS A 2 -26.89 6.64 11.32
CA LYS A 2 -25.86 7.43 11.99
C LYS A 2 -24.56 7.27 11.24
N LEU A 3 -23.96 8.39 10.83
CA LEU A 3 -22.68 8.44 10.16
C LEU A 3 -21.61 8.78 11.21
N ILE A 4 -20.55 7.99 11.23
CA ILE A 4 -19.42 8.19 12.14
C ILE A 4 -18.19 8.45 11.30
N GLY A 5 -17.74 9.69 11.30
CA GLY A 5 -16.50 10.08 10.63
C GLY A 5 -15.32 9.94 11.59
N ILE A 6 -14.30 9.19 11.18
CA ILE A 6 -13.09 9.00 11.98
C ILE A 6 -11.88 9.55 11.21
N ASP A 7 -11.24 10.56 11.77
CA ASP A 7 -9.94 11.04 11.31
C ASP A 7 -8.83 10.22 11.99
N ILE A 8 -7.93 9.68 11.16
CA ILE A 8 -6.91 8.72 11.58
C ILE A 8 -5.57 9.41 11.81
N GLY A 9 -5.09 9.37 13.04
CA GLY A 9 -3.75 9.82 13.40
C GLY A 9 -2.88 8.68 13.95
N LYS A 10 -1.58 8.94 14.05
CA LYS A 10 -0.60 7.94 14.51
C LYS A 10 -0.85 7.48 15.97
N ASN A 11 -1.04 8.44 16.87
CA ASN A 11 -1.15 8.16 18.32
C ASN A 11 -2.58 8.30 18.83
N LYS A 12 -3.38 9.11 18.16
CA LYS A 12 -4.78 9.37 18.52
C LYS A 12 -5.60 9.59 17.26
N HIS A 13 -6.85 9.22 17.36
CA HIS A 13 -7.89 9.45 16.35
C HIS A 13 -8.90 10.45 16.87
N PHE A 14 -9.68 11.05 15.97
CA PHE A 14 -10.85 11.83 16.32
C PHE A 14 -12.08 11.21 15.66
N PHE A 15 -13.24 11.32 16.29
CA PHE A 15 -14.50 10.92 15.67
C PHE A 15 -15.60 11.91 16.00
N CYS A 16 -16.57 12.03 15.11
CA CYS A 16 -17.86 12.66 15.37
C CYS A 16 -19.01 11.74 14.92
N VAL A 17 -20.20 12.04 15.37
CA VAL A 17 -21.43 11.34 14.99
C VAL A 17 -22.39 12.35 14.37
N MET A 18 -22.85 12.06 13.15
CA MET A 18 -23.83 12.86 12.42
C MET A 18 -25.10 12.06 12.17
N ASP A 19 -26.24 12.71 12.24
CA ASP A 19 -27.50 12.13 11.77
C ASP A 19 -27.61 12.34 10.25
N GLN A 20 -27.70 11.25 9.51
CA GLN A 20 -27.82 11.32 8.05
C GLN A 20 -29.12 11.99 7.58
N GLN A 21 -30.22 11.89 8.36
CA GLN A 21 -31.51 12.44 7.94
C GLN A 21 -31.59 13.94 8.10
N THR A 22 -31.00 14.47 9.19
CA THR A 22 -31.04 15.90 9.51
C THR A 22 -29.76 16.65 9.11
N GLY A 23 -28.65 15.93 8.92
CA GLY A 23 -27.33 16.53 8.74
C GLY A 23 -26.73 17.10 10.03
N GLU A 24 -27.39 16.90 11.18
CA GLU A 24 -26.96 17.47 12.47
C GLU A 24 -25.82 16.64 13.09
N ILE A 25 -24.86 17.34 13.69
CA ILE A 25 -23.79 16.75 14.48
C ILE A 25 -24.35 16.40 15.88
N ILE A 26 -24.61 15.12 16.11
CA ILE A 26 -25.12 14.61 17.40
C ILE A 26 -24.02 14.61 18.47
N SER A 27 -22.82 14.18 18.10
CA SER A 27 -21.64 14.20 18.95
C SER A 27 -20.55 15.05 18.32
N GLN A 28 -20.14 16.09 19.03
CA GLN A 28 -19.00 16.91 18.62
C GLN A 28 -17.71 16.06 18.54
N PRO A 29 -16.74 16.46 17.74
CA PRO A 29 -15.48 15.72 17.57
C PRO A 29 -14.77 15.47 18.91
N VAL A 30 -14.56 14.18 19.21
CA VAL A 30 -13.89 13.68 20.43
C VAL A 30 -12.67 12.88 20.03
N SER A 31 -11.56 13.04 20.75
CA SER A 31 -10.35 12.26 20.52
C SER A 31 -10.36 10.96 21.33
N PHE A 32 -9.69 9.92 20.77
CA PHE A 32 -9.42 8.66 21.45
C PHE A 32 -8.05 8.12 21.04
N SER A 33 -7.40 7.31 21.89
CA SER A 33 -6.07 6.77 21.64
C SER A 33 -6.10 5.66 20.57
N ASN A 34 -4.97 5.49 19.86
CA ASN A 34 -4.81 4.41 18.88
C ASN A 34 -4.33 3.12 19.58
N ASP A 35 -5.17 2.61 20.48
CA ASP A 35 -4.97 1.40 21.26
C ASP A 35 -6.33 0.78 21.63
N LYS A 36 -6.29 -0.36 22.31
CA LYS A 36 -7.50 -1.08 22.69
C LYS A 36 -8.43 -0.25 23.58
N GLU A 37 -7.90 0.52 24.52
CA GLU A 37 -8.69 1.35 25.44
C GLU A 37 -9.44 2.44 24.67
N GLY A 38 -8.78 3.09 23.71
CA GLY A 38 -9.41 4.07 22.84
C GLY A 38 -10.47 3.44 21.92
N PHE A 39 -10.24 2.23 21.41
CA PHE A 39 -11.22 1.52 20.58
C PHE A 39 -12.45 1.12 21.40
N ASP A 40 -12.25 0.63 22.61
CA ASP A 40 -13.34 0.32 23.56
C ASP A 40 -14.15 1.58 23.89
N PHE A 41 -13.47 2.72 24.11
CA PHE A 41 -14.12 4.02 24.34
C PHE A 41 -15.01 4.43 23.15
N LEU A 42 -14.49 4.35 21.91
CA LEU A 42 -15.28 4.62 20.71
C LEU A 42 -16.54 3.75 20.68
N VAL A 43 -16.38 2.43 20.86
CA VAL A 43 -17.51 1.48 20.82
C VAL A 43 -18.51 1.78 21.91
N GLN A 44 -18.08 2.14 23.13
CA GLN A 44 -19.00 2.56 24.20
C GLN A 44 -19.85 3.77 23.83
N LYS A 45 -19.28 4.73 23.10
CA LYS A 45 -20.00 5.95 22.66
C LYS A 45 -21.06 5.66 21.61
N ILE A 46 -20.80 4.67 20.72
CA ILE A 46 -21.70 4.37 19.61
C ILE A 46 -22.65 3.19 19.86
N LYS A 47 -22.43 2.39 20.91
CA LYS A 47 -23.24 1.18 21.21
C LYS A 47 -24.73 1.44 21.46
N SER A 48 -25.11 2.67 21.76
CA SER A 48 -26.53 3.05 21.96
C SER A 48 -27.33 3.03 20.66
N TYR A 49 -26.64 3.03 19.50
CA TYR A 49 -27.28 2.94 18.20
C TYR A 49 -27.28 1.50 17.69
N PRO A 50 -28.35 1.01 17.04
CA PRO A 50 -28.33 -0.30 16.39
C PRO A 50 -27.23 -0.39 15.34
N LYS A 51 -26.47 -1.48 15.31
CA LYS A 51 -25.34 -1.65 14.39
C LYS A 51 -25.72 -1.47 12.92
N ASP A 52 -26.89 -1.96 12.54
CA ASP A 52 -27.42 -1.85 11.17
C ASP A 52 -27.77 -0.41 10.77
N SER A 53 -27.88 0.49 11.78
CA SER A 53 -28.14 1.91 11.56
C SER A 53 -26.88 2.77 11.60
N ILE A 54 -25.69 2.15 11.68
CA ILE A 54 -24.40 2.83 11.76
C ILE A 54 -23.61 2.59 10.47
N LEU A 55 -23.01 3.64 9.92
CA LEU A 55 -21.95 3.57 8.93
C LEU A 55 -20.72 4.33 9.44
N ILE A 56 -19.62 3.64 9.60
CA ILE A 56 -18.36 4.23 10.04
C ILE A 56 -17.48 4.51 8.82
N GLY A 57 -16.98 5.74 8.68
CA GLY A 57 -16.04 6.11 7.64
C GLY A 57 -14.69 6.51 8.20
N MET A 58 -13.63 6.13 7.50
CA MET A 58 -12.27 6.57 7.78
C MET A 58 -11.45 6.67 6.50
N GLU A 59 -10.41 7.50 6.50
CA GLU A 59 -9.52 7.58 5.35
C GLU A 59 -8.62 6.36 5.20
N ASP A 60 -8.46 5.87 3.95
CA ASP A 60 -7.47 4.83 3.56
C ASP A 60 -6.07 5.48 3.43
N THR A 61 -5.54 6.01 4.55
CA THR A 61 -4.27 6.72 4.60
C THR A 61 -3.24 5.95 5.41
N GLY A 62 -2.14 5.53 4.77
CA GLY A 62 -1.06 4.79 5.44
C GLY A 62 -1.54 3.47 6.06
N HIS A 63 -1.09 3.18 7.29
CA HIS A 63 -1.38 1.92 7.99
C HIS A 63 -2.02 2.10 9.39
N TYR A 64 -2.13 3.33 9.87
CA TYR A 64 -2.57 3.58 11.25
C TYR A 64 -4.04 3.20 11.52
N HIS A 65 -4.85 3.08 10.48
CA HIS A 65 -6.25 2.65 10.60
C HIS A 65 -6.43 1.13 10.69
N PHE A 66 -5.40 0.30 10.41
CA PHE A 66 -5.56 -1.15 10.28
C PHE A 66 -6.04 -1.81 11.58
N ALA A 67 -5.48 -1.46 12.72
CA ALA A 67 -5.87 -2.04 14.01
C ALA A 67 -7.32 -1.71 14.36
N LEU A 68 -7.72 -0.45 14.18
CA LEU A 68 -9.09 0.00 14.41
C LEU A 68 -10.06 -0.64 13.42
N LEU A 69 -9.70 -0.70 12.13
CA LEU A 69 -10.52 -1.35 11.10
C LEU A 69 -10.80 -2.80 11.46
N LYS A 70 -9.74 -3.57 11.78
CA LYS A 70 -9.89 -4.96 12.20
C LYS A 70 -10.81 -5.08 13.41
N TYR A 71 -10.57 -4.29 14.44
CA TYR A 71 -11.36 -4.29 15.68
C TYR A 71 -12.85 -4.03 15.42
N LEU A 72 -13.18 -3.04 14.57
CA LEU A 72 -14.56 -2.72 14.24
C LEU A 72 -15.24 -3.80 13.39
N LEU A 73 -14.50 -4.42 12.43
CA LEU A 73 -15.01 -5.51 11.61
C LEU A 73 -15.23 -6.79 12.43
N ASP A 74 -14.34 -7.11 13.38
CA ASP A 74 -14.49 -8.25 14.30
C ASP A 74 -15.77 -8.08 15.19
N LEU A 75 -16.13 -6.83 15.50
CA LEU A 75 -17.38 -6.47 16.17
C LEU A 75 -18.58 -6.34 15.22
N GLN A 76 -18.41 -6.65 13.93
CA GLN A 76 -19.47 -6.63 12.91
C GLN A 76 -20.07 -5.23 12.64
N TYR A 77 -19.29 -4.16 12.79
CA TYR A 77 -19.69 -2.85 12.30
C TYR A 77 -19.45 -2.73 10.80
N THR A 78 -20.31 -1.96 10.13
CA THR A 78 -20.12 -1.59 8.72
C THR A 78 -19.12 -0.44 8.62
N VAL A 79 -17.99 -0.69 7.97
CA VAL A 79 -16.92 0.30 7.80
C VAL A 79 -16.72 0.62 6.32
N ALA A 80 -16.58 1.90 6.01
CA ALA A 80 -16.28 2.43 4.70
C ALA A 80 -14.90 3.11 4.70
N LEU A 81 -14.01 2.69 3.82
CA LEU A 81 -12.73 3.34 3.58
C LEU A 81 -12.89 4.37 2.47
N ILE A 82 -12.42 5.58 2.72
CA ILE A 82 -12.53 6.74 1.84
C ILE A 82 -11.14 7.06 1.29
N ASN A 83 -11.05 7.22 -0.04
CA ASN A 83 -9.80 7.66 -0.64
C ASN A 83 -9.48 9.10 -0.19
N PRO A 84 -8.27 9.42 0.27
CA PRO A 84 -7.89 10.76 0.74
C PRO A 84 -8.12 11.87 -0.29
N LYS A 85 -8.05 11.57 -1.58
CA LYS A 85 -8.39 12.53 -2.64
C LYS A 85 -9.87 12.92 -2.62
N THR A 86 -10.75 12.05 -2.11
CA THR A 86 -12.18 12.33 -2.01
C THR A 86 -12.47 13.32 -0.89
N THR A 87 -11.87 13.15 0.27
CA THR A 87 -12.01 14.07 1.41
C THR A 87 -11.37 15.43 1.11
N ASP A 88 -10.19 15.44 0.48
CA ASP A 88 -9.54 16.68 0.02
C ASP A 88 -10.39 17.43 -1.03
N PHE A 89 -10.96 16.69 -1.98
CA PHE A 89 -11.86 17.27 -2.97
C PHE A 89 -13.10 17.88 -2.33
N ASN A 90 -13.75 17.16 -1.39
CA ASN A 90 -14.94 17.66 -0.69
C ASN A 90 -14.63 18.92 0.12
N ARG A 91 -13.50 18.95 0.84
CA ARG A 91 -13.04 20.13 1.57
C ARG A 91 -12.81 21.35 0.67
N LYS A 92 -12.20 21.17 -0.49
CA LYS A 92 -12.00 22.23 -1.47
C LYS A 92 -13.33 22.77 -2.03
N MET A 93 -14.31 21.92 -2.23
CA MET A 93 -15.65 22.33 -2.66
C MET A 93 -16.39 23.17 -1.60
N GLN A 94 -16.11 22.94 -0.32
CA GLN A 94 -16.68 23.68 0.80
C GLN A 94 -15.95 25.01 1.09
N GLY A 95 -15.11 25.50 0.17
CA GLY A 95 -14.43 26.80 0.30
C GLY A 95 -13.02 26.71 0.91
N GLY A 96 -12.40 25.53 0.93
CA GLY A 96 -11.01 25.39 1.37
C GLY A 96 -10.81 25.56 2.88
N ILE A 97 -11.69 25.00 3.69
CA ILE A 97 -11.63 25.06 5.16
C ILE A 97 -10.23 24.61 5.63
N THR A 98 -9.67 25.35 6.58
CA THR A 98 -8.36 25.05 7.19
C THR A 98 -8.33 23.63 7.74
N LYS A 99 -7.29 22.88 7.42
CA LYS A 99 -7.13 21.50 7.90
C LYS A 99 -7.07 21.48 9.43
N ASN A 100 -8.01 20.72 10.03
CA ASN A 100 -8.11 20.52 11.47
C ASN A 100 -8.74 19.15 11.72
N ASP A 101 -8.11 18.33 12.55
CA ASP A 101 -8.54 16.97 12.87
C ASP A 101 -10.03 16.88 13.25
N LYS A 102 -10.57 17.89 13.93
CA LYS A 102 -11.99 17.96 14.28
C LYS A 102 -12.89 18.21 13.07
N LEU A 103 -12.50 19.12 12.19
CA LEU A 103 -13.26 19.43 10.97
C LEU A 103 -13.13 18.30 9.94
N ASP A 104 -12.00 17.60 9.94
CA ASP A 104 -11.78 16.46 9.05
C ASP A 104 -12.75 15.31 9.39
N THR A 105 -13.14 15.10 10.68
CA THR A 105 -14.17 14.12 11.03
C THR A 105 -15.54 14.45 10.44
N ILE A 106 -15.93 15.73 10.47
CA ILE A 106 -17.18 16.22 9.90
C ILE A 106 -17.16 16.07 8.38
N ASN A 107 -16.06 16.47 7.74
CA ASN A 107 -15.86 16.29 6.30
C ASN A 107 -15.98 14.80 5.85
N ILE A 108 -15.51 13.87 6.68
CA ILE A 108 -15.70 12.43 6.44
C ILE A 108 -17.19 12.05 6.50
N CYS A 109 -17.95 12.57 7.48
CA CYS A 109 -19.40 12.34 7.53
C CYS A 109 -20.11 12.91 6.30
N ASP A 110 -19.77 14.12 5.86
CA ASP A 110 -20.34 14.73 4.66
C ASP A 110 -20.07 13.91 3.39
N VAL A 111 -18.87 13.33 3.29
CA VAL A 111 -18.52 12.42 2.19
C VAL A 111 -19.36 11.15 2.25
N LEU A 112 -19.63 10.59 3.44
CA LEU A 112 -20.46 9.41 3.63
C LEU A 112 -21.94 9.66 3.32
N ASP A 113 -22.42 10.87 3.57
CA ASP A 113 -23.82 11.24 3.34
C ASP A 113 -24.21 11.30 1.84
N THR A 114 -23.24 11.58 0.97
CA THR A 114 -23.51 11.81 -0.46
C THR A 114 -22.75 10.88 -1.43
N PRO A 115 -22.59 9.56 -1.15
CA PRO A 115 -21.71 8.71 -1.95
C PRO A 115 -22.22 8.50 -3.38
N GLU A 116 -23.53 8.44 -3.59
CA GLU A 116 -24.12 8.07 -4.89
C GLU A 116 -24.28 9.26 -5.85
N ARG A 117 -24.30 10.48 -5.33
CA ARG A 117 -24.51 11.70 -6.14
C ARG A 117 -23.25 12.20 -6.84
N LYS A 118 -22.06 11.78 -6.36
CA LYS A 118 -20.77 12.25 -6.90
C LYS A 118 -19.94 11.06 -7.36
N LYS A 119 -20.01 10.72 -8.67
CA LYS A 119 -19.24 9.62 -9.30
C LYS A 119 -17.72 9.67 -9.03
N GLN A 120 -17.19 10.82 -8.67
CA GLN A 120 -15.78 11.03 -8.33
C GLN A 120 -15.41 10.59 -6.91
N TYR A 121 -16.39 10.35 -6.03
CA TYR A 121 -16.12 9.88 -4.68
C TYR A 121 -15.75 8.39 -4.71
N ARG A 122 -14.59 8.08 -4.14
CA ARG A 122 -14.07 6.72 -4.04
C ARG A 122 -14.21 6.25 -2.61
N ILE A 123 -15.31 5.56 -2.34
CA ILE A 123 -15.65 4.97 -1.05
C ILE A 123 -15.76 3.47 -1.25
N THR A 124 -15.11 2.69 -0.39
CA THR A 124 -15.13 1.23 -0.43
C THR A 124 -15.65 0.70 0.89
N LYS A 125 -16.84 0.10 0.90
CA LYS A 125 -17.31 -0.65 2.07
C LYS A 125 -16.46 -1.90 2.25
N VAL A 126 -15.98 -2.11 3.45
CA VAL A 126 -15.15 -3.27 3.80
C VAL A 126 -16.02 -4.24 4.58
N ASN A 127 -16.23 -5.41 4.01
CA ASN A 127 -17.08 -6.45 4.62
C ASN A 127 -16.26 -7.54 5.32
N SER A 128 -14.96 -7.64 5.02
CA SER A 128 -14.05 -8.63 5.59
C SER A 128 -12.66 -8.05 5.67
N PHE A 129 -12.00 -8.24 6.82
CA PHE A 129 -10.61 -7.84 6.99
C PHE A 129 -9.67 -8.68 6.13
N ASP A 130 -9.94 -9.97 5.98
CA ASP A 130 -9.12 -10.88 5.16
C ASP A 130 -9.07 -10.44 3.69
N LEU A 131 -10.20 -10.06 3.11
CA LEU A 131 -10.25 -9.53 1.74
C LEU A 131 -9.49 -8.21 1.61
N TYR A 132 -9.56 -7.37 2.64
CA TYR A 132 -8.79 -6.12 2.67
C TYR A 132 -7.28 -6.40 2.76
N GLU A 133 -6.85 -7.34 3.62
CA GLU A 133 -5.46 -7.77 3.76
C GLU A 133 -4.91 -8.35 2.45
N GLN A 134 -5.65 -9.25 1.79
CA GLN A 134 -5.28 -9.79 0.47
C GLN A 134 -5.08 -8.68 -0.57
N LYS A 135 -5.94 -7.66 -0.57
CA LYS A 135 -5.79 -6.49 -1.45
C LYS A 135 -4.50 -5.71 -1.15
N GLN A 136 -4.14 -5.55 0.13
CA GLN A 136 -2.88 -4.87 0.51
C GLN A 136 -1.66 -5.70 0.12
N LEU A 137 -1.68 -7.02 0.31
CA LEU A 137 -0.61 -7.91 -0.15
C LEU A 137 -0.42 -7.85 -1.67
N THR A 138 -1.52 -7.84 -2.44
CA THR A 138 -1.45 -7.70 -3.90
C THR A 138 -0.84 -6.37 -4.32
N ARG A 139 -1.23 -5.27 -3.67
CA ARG A 139 -0.63 -3.94 -3.91
C ARG A 139 0.87 -3.93 -3.57
N HIS A 140 1.24 -4.50 -2.44
CA HIS A 140 2.65 -4.59 -2.03
C HIS A 140 3.47 -5.39 -3.02
N HIS A 141 2.96 -6.55 -3.47
CA HIS A 141 3.61 -7.34 -4.53
C HIS A 141 3.80 -6.52 -5.82
N HIS A 142 2.79 -5.76 -6.23
CA HIS A 142 2.89 -4.91 -7.42
C HIS A 142 3.98 -3.83 -7.26
N ASN A 143 4.01 -3.15 -6.11
CA ASN A 143 5.04 -2.14 -5.82
C ASN A 143 6.46 -2.74 -5.85
N LEU A 144 6.65 -3.93 -5.25
CA LEU A 144 7.95 -4.64 -5.32
C LEU A 144 8.35 -4.97 -6.76
N LYS A 145 7.39 -5.32 -7.62
CA LYS A 145 7.66 -5.54 -9.06
C LYS A 145 8.06 -4.27 -9.79
N GLU A 146 7.45 -3.15 -9.48
CA GLU A 146 7.84 -1.85 -10.02
C GLU A 146 9.25 -1.45 -9.58
N GLU A 147 9.58 -1.61 -8.29
CA GLU A 147 10.93 -1.37 -7.77
C GLU A 147 11.96 -2.29 -8.43
N GLU A 148 11.66 -3.58 -8.57
CA GLU A 148 12.52 -4.54 -9.29
C GLU A 148 12.83 -4.04 -10.70
N ASN A 149 11.85 -3.54 -11.43
CA ASN A 149 12.04 -3.00 -12.78
C ASN A 149 12.92 -1.75 -12.79
N VAL A 150 12.78 -0.87 -11.79
CA VAL A 150 13.66 0.30 -11.64
C VAL A 150 15.11 -0.13 -11.47
N TYR A 151 15.38 -1.11 -10.61
CA TYR A 151 16.75 -1.62 -10.39
C TYR A 151 17.30 -2.35 -11.61
N LYS A 152 16.48 -3.14 -12.31
CA LYS A 152 16.88 -3.77 -13.59
C LYS A 152 17.29 -2.74 -14.64
N ASN A 153 16.55 -1.66 -14.76
CA ASN A 153 16.87 -0.59 -15.70
C ASN A 153 18.16 0.16 -15.32
N ARG A 154 18.39 0.37 -14.01
CA ARG A 154 19.65 0.97 -13.53
C ARG A 154 20.84 0.06 -13.81
N LEU A 155 20.72 -1.24 -13.51
CA LEU A 155 21.75 -2.24 -13.80
C LEU A 155 22.04 -2.30 -15.31
N GLN A 156 20.98 -2.31 -16.14
CA GLN A 156 21.14 -2.33 -17.60
C GLN A 156 21.96 -1.13 -18.10
N LYS A 157 21.69 0.08 -17.60
CA LYS A 157 22.49 1.27 -17.95
C LYS A 157 23.97 1.11 -17.60
N CYS A 158 24.29 0.53 -16.45
CA CYS A 158 25.68 0.26 -16.08
C CYS A 158 26.30 -0.76 -17.01
N ILE A 159 25.60 -1.84 -17.35
CA ILE A 159 26.13 -2.87 -18.27
C ILE A 159 26.38 -2.29 -19.67
N ASP A 160 25.46 -1.49 -20.18
CA ASP A 160 25.58 -0.88 -21.49
C ASP A 160 26.84 0.05 -21.63
N ILE A 161 27.29 0.60 -20.48
CA ILE A 161 28.50 1.44 -20.42
C ILE A 161 29.77 0.61 -20.32
N VAL A 162 29.79 -0.41 -19.43
CA VAL A 162 31.05 -1.12 -19.10
C VAL A 162 31.21 -2.44 -19.83
N PHE A 163 30.13 -3.01 -20.37
CA PHE A 163 30.14 -4.30 -21.05
C PHE A 163 28.95 -4.43 -22.04
N PRO A 164 28.90 -3.66 -23.10
CA PRO A 164 27.76 -3.58 -24.02
C PRO A 164 27.40 -4.91 -24.70
N GLU A 165 28.40 -5.80 -24.93
CA GLU A 165 28.19 -7.12 -25.53
C GLU A 165 27.54 -8.13 -24.58
N PHE A 166 27.59 -7.90 -23.26
CA PHE A 166 27.19 -8.85 -22.23
C PHE A 166 25.76 -9.38 -22.44
N ASN A 167 24.85 -8.50 -22.77
CA ASN A 167 23.44 -8.88 -22.95
C ASN A 167 23.21 -9.81 -24.16
N LYS A 168 24.10 -9.79 -25.15
CA LYS A 168 24.03 -10.64 -26.36
C LYS A 168 24.43 -12.07 -26.07
N LEU A 169 25.09 -12.31 -24.93
CA LEU A 169 25.57 -13.65 -24.55
C LEU A 169 24.47 -14.50 -23.90
N PHE A 170 23.34 -13.90 -23.52
CA PHE A 170 22.29 -14.56 -22.74
C PHE A 170 20.95 -14.52 -23.45
N ASN A 171 20.24 -15.66 -23.47
CA ASN A 171 18.86 -15.73 -23.92
C ASN A 171 17.89 -15.16 -22.86
N SER A 172 18.26 -15.25 -21.57
CA SER A 172 17.49 -14.73 -20.44
C SER A 172 18.38 -13.90 -19.54
N LYS A 173 18.00 -12.67 -19.29
CA LYS A 173 18.71 -11.74 -18.41
C LYS A 173 18.34 -11.96 -16.95
N TYR A 174 19.19 -11.52 -16.04
CA TYR A 174 18.99 -11.52 -14.59
C TYR A 174 18.88 -12.93 -13.94
N GLY A 175 19.24 -13.98 -14.66
CA GLY A 175 19.36 -15.32 -14.09
C GLY A 175 20.59 -15.47 -13.18
N ILE A 176 20.70 -16.58 -12.46
CA ILE A 176 21.77 -16.82 -11.45
C ILE A 176 23.16 -16.65 -12.07
N VAL A 177 23.45 -17.32 -13.19
CA VAL A 177 24.76 -17.23 -13.86
C VAL A 177 25.04 -15.81 -14.37
N TYR A 178 24.04 -15.14 -14.96
CA TYR A 178 24.12 -13.76 -15.37
C TYR A 178 24.59 -12.85 -14.21
N MET A 179 23.92 -13.00 -13.05
CA MET A 179 24.25 -12.21 -11.86
C MET A 179 25.59 -12.61 -11.24
N ASN A 180 25.95 -13.88 -11.25
CA ASN A 180 27.25 -14.35 -10.74
C ASN A 180 28.43 -13.77 -11.55
N ILE A 181 28.31 -13.75 -12.87
CA ILE A 181 29.34 -13.18 -13.75
C ILE A 181 29.49 -11.68 -13.48
N LEU A 182 28.39 -10.93 -13.39
CA LEU A 182 28.44 -9.51 -13.09
C LEU A 182 29.03 -9.22 -11.71
N LYS A 183 28.66 -9.99 -10.70
CA LYS A 183 29.22 -9.83 -9.33
C LYS A 183 30.70 -10.13 -9.26
N MET A 184 31.16 -11.14 -10.02
CA MET A 184 32.54 -11.63 -9.93
C MET A 184 33.48 -10.78 -10.78
N PHE A 185 33.09 -10.34 -11.96
CA PHE A 185 33.99 -9.70 -12.92
C PHE A 185 33.63 -8.23 -13.20
N GLY A 186 32.37 -7.90 -13.36
CA GLY A 186 31.89 -6.54 -13.60
C GLY A 186 32.21 -5.93 -14.97
N SER A 187 33.23 -6.40 -15.69
CA SER A 187 33.62 -5.89 -17.00
C SER A 187 34.16 -6.97 -17.92
N ALA A 188 34.19 -6.69 -19.25
CA ALA A 188 34.78 -7.58 -20.26
C ALA A 188 36.29 -7.77 -20.05
N GLU A 189 37.02 -6.71 -19.68
CA GLU A 189 38.44 -6.73 -19.43
C GLU A 189 38.80 -7.71 -18.29
N ASN A 190 38.07 -7.67 -17.19
CA ASN A 190 38.29 -8.59 -16.07
C ASN A 190 38.05 -10.05 -16.46
N ILE A 191 37.06 -10.32 -17.30
CA ILE A 191 36.78 -11.68 -17.80
C ILE A 191 37.95 -12.14 -18.70
N ALA A 192 38.42 -11.29 -19.64
CA ALA A 192 39.51 -11.62 -20.53
C ALA A 192 40.84 -11.91 -19.79
N ASN A 193 41.07 -11.27 -18.66
CA ASN A 193 42.27 -11.45 -17.85
C ASN A 193 42.16 -12.58 -16.81
N THR A 194 41.01 -13.24 -16.72
CA THR A 194 40.75 -14.26 -15.72
C THR A 194 40.95 -15.67 -16.27
N ASP A 195 41.46 -16.59 -15.43
CA ASP A 195 41.58 -18.02 -15.77
C ASP A 195 40.21 -18.67 -15.98
N ILE A 196 40.13 -19.58 -16.95
CA ILE A 196 38.91 -20.31 -17.31
C ILE A 196 38.30 -21.11 -16.13
N ARG A 197 39.16 -21.61 -15.22
CA ARG A 197 38.71 -22.36 -14.03
C ARG A 197 37.91 -21.46 -13.08
N THR A 198 38.30 -20.20 -12.96
CA THR A 198 37.58 -19.21 -12.15
C THR A 198 36.26 -18.83 -12.82
N ILE A 199 36.24 -18.71 -14.16
CA ILE A 199 35.00 -18.44 -14.92
C ILE A 199 34.00 -19.58 -14.74
N ARG A 200 34.43 -20.84 -14.72
CA ARG A 200 33.56 -22.02 -14.52
C ARG A 200 32.78 -21.97 -13.22
N LYS A 201 33.34 -21.40 -12.13
CA LYS A 201 32.65 -21.26 -10.86
C LYS A 201 31.34 -20.46 -10.94
N CYS A 202 31.22 -19.53 -11.87
CA CYS A 202 30.00 -18.77 -12.10
C CYS A 202 28.85 -19.64 -12.62
N PHE A 203 29.16 -20.77 -13.24
CA PHE A 203 28.21 -21.70 -13.84
C PHE A 203 27.83 -22.85 -12.89
N GLU A 204 28.52 -22.97 -11.75
CA GLU A 204 28.17 -23.92 -10.69
C GLU A 204 26.92 -23.41 -9.98
N ILE A 205 25.79 -24.13 -10.17
CA ILE A 205 24.50 -23.81 -9.57
C ILE A 205 24.07 -24.98 -8.72
N GLU A 206 23.81 -24.73 -7.45
CA GLU A 206 23.18 -25.74 -6.59
C GLU A 206 21.70 -25.86 -6.96
N GLY A 207 21.26 -27.09 -7.25
CA GLY A 207 19.87 -27.42 -7.58
C GLY A 207 19.56 -27.48 -9.09
N ARG A 208 18.28 -27.52 -9.46
CA ARG A 208 17.81 -27.54 -10.85
C ARG A 208 17.96 -26.17 -11.48
N GLY A 209 19.11 -25.90 -12.09
CA GLY A 209 19.35 -24.67 -12.83
C GLY A 209 18.58 -24.62 -14.16
N ASN A 210 18.24 -23.42 -14.62
CA ASN A 210 17.76 -23.19 -15.97
C ASN A 210 18.85 -23.61 -16.97
N ARG A 211 18.47 -24.24 -18.10
CA ARG A 211 19.39 -24.56 -19.19
C ARG A 211 19.95 -23.26 -19.78
N ILE A 212 21.25 -23.07 -19.63
CA ILE A 212 21.97 -21.89 -20.13
C ILE A 212 22.68 -22.31 -21.40
N SER A 213 22.49 -21.57 -22.48
CA SER A 213 23.15 -21.82 -23.75
C SER A 213 24.59 -21.30 -23.79
N LEU A 214 24.98 -20.44 -22.84
CA LEU A 214 26.32 -19.91 -22.69
C LEU A 214 27.22 -20.92 -21.98
N THR A 215 28.44 -21.13 -22.52
CA THR A 215 29.48 -21.91 -21.87
C THR A 215 30.61 -21.00 -21.37
N PRO A 216 31.45 -21.46 -20.39
CA PRO A 216 32.59 -20.69 -19.91
C PRO A 216 33.57 -20.31 -21.02
N GLU A 217 33.80 -21.22 -21.99
CA GLU A 217 34.68 -21.04 -23.13
C GLU A 217 34.19 -19.97 -24.13
N ARG A 218 32.87 -19.79 -24.19
CA ARG A 218 32.24 -18.80 -25.05
C ARG A 218 32.14 -17.42 -24.38
N LEU A 219 32.24 -17.39 -23.06
CA LEU A 219 32.24 -16.15 -22.29
C LEU A 219 33.64 -15.50 -22.34
N LYS A 220 34.73 -16.29 -22.30
CA LYS A 220 36.11 -15.84 -22.40
C LYS A 220 36.49 -15.48 -23.83
#